data_2ecf891085237da7d817190ae063eb47
#
_entry.id   2ecf891085237da7d817190ae063eb47
#
_cell.length_a   1.000
_cell.length_b   1.000
_cell.length_c   1.000
_cell.angle_alpha   90.00
_cell.angle_beta   90.00
_cell.angle_gamma   90.00
#
_symmetry.space_group_name_H-M   'P 1'
#
loop_
_entity.id
_entity.type
_entity.pdbx_description
1 polymer ?
#
loop_
_entity_poly.entity_id
_entity_poly.type
_entity_poly.pdbx_seq_one_letter_code
_entity_poly.pdbx_strand_id
1 'polypeptide(L)'
;MLNFAMVWLGATAGAQEAPPPGQVVFESSLDTPEAQGAWSAAPFAEWVEGHEGTTSLKVAVPAEQAAGGNMIRMPLDLTRYRGCRLLFECLAKAEGVTEPSQSYLGVKFMLHYKSEASGPHWQNQNGVSGTFDWKKLSFISAIAGDATDGELNLGLQDCSGTAWFDNLKVTVHKGPPPKRPALPVNPPPAFRGHGLPRLRGVMSPNQFRDEDLRVLGEEWKANVIRWQMTRNWGAVGTERDLAEYDAWYAAELEDLDKVLEACGRYGIKVVVDMHSPCGGRYENRDLAIFHEPLYQDHWIALWEQAARRYKGNPVVWGYDLVNEPVQTLPSPEGVADYLGAQVRCAKAIRAIDPEVPIFLEADQWDSADGFRELEPIDVPNIIYQVHMYTPGEFTHQGVYDSPTGVAYPGKIRDTLWDKERLREVLAPVREFQLAYNVHVYCGEFSAIRWAPGAANYLRDCIELFEEYGWDWTYHAYREWDGWSLEHGPNKDDRTPTTEPTDRKQLLLGWFARNEKP
;
A
#
# COMPACT_ATOMS: atom_id res chain seq x y z
N MET A 1 -16.73 -42.11 58.08
CA MET A 1 -17.27 -41.26 57.01
C MET A 1 -16.11 -40.44 56.42
N LEU A 2 -15.54 -40.93 55.32
CA LEU A 2 -14.51 -40.23 54.63
C LEU A 2 -15.16 -39.38 53.52
N ASN A 3 -14.98 -38.06 53.58
CA ASN A 3 -15.38 -37.13 52.55
C ASN A 3 -14.29 -37.09 51.45
N PHE A 4 -14.62 -37.59 50.28
CA PHE A 4 -13.83 -37.35 49.06
C PHE A 4 -14.20 -35.98 48.47
N ALA A 5 -13.30 -35.03 48.56
CA ALA A 5 -13.40 -33.78 47.82
C ALA A 5 -12.92 -34.04 46.37
N MET A 6 -13.85 -33.98 45.40
CA MET A 6 -13.54 -33.96 43.97
C MET A 6 -12.93 -32.61 43.59
N VAL A 7 -11.63 -32.59 43.32
CA VAL A 7 -10.97 -31.43 42.71
C VAL A 7 -11.27 -31.44 41.22
N TRP A 8 -12.09 -30.51 40.75
CA TRP A 8 -12.25 -30.21 39.34
C TRP A 8 -10.99 -29.49 38.86
N LEU A 9 -10.11 -30.20 38.15
CA LEU A 9 -9.09 -29.60 37.31
C LEU A 9 -9.79 -29.03 36.07
N GLY A 10 -10.10 -27.75 36.10
CA GLY A 10 -10.49 -27.00 34.92
C GLY A 10 -9.31 -27.02 33.93
N ALA A 11 -9.45 -27.76 32.85
CA ALA A 11 -8.56 -27.63 31.71
C ALA A 11 -8.71 -26.20 31.17
N THR A 12 -7.77 -25.33 31.46
CA THR A 12 -7.60 -24.10 30.72
C THR A 12 -7.30 -24.53 29.29
N ALA A 13 -8.19 -24.23 28.34
CA ALA A 13 -7.90 -24.30 26.93
C ALA A 13 -6.65 -23.43 26.71
N GLY A 14 -5.50 -24.06 26.56
CA GLY A 14 -4.25 -23.37 26.23
C GLY A 14 -4.49 -22.57 24.96
N ALA A 15 -4.16 -21.30 24.97
CA ALA A 15 -4.14 -20.50 23.75
C ALA A 15 -3.27 -21.26 22.73
N GLN A 16 -3.86 -21.67 21.62
CA GLN A 16 -3.15 -22.39 20.58
C GLN A 16 -2.09 -21.43 20.03
N GLU A 17 -0.83 -21.84 20.11
CA GLU A 17 0.29 -21.03 19.65
C GLU A 17 0.09 -20.66 18.17
N ALA A 18 0.38 -19.39 17.81
CA ALA A 18 0.22 -18.91 16.46
C ALA A 18 1.10 -19.73 15.49
N PRO A 19 0.58 -20.09 14.30
CA PRO A 19 1.38 -20.84 13.33
C PRO A 19 2.65 -20.06 12.95
N PRO A 20 3.84 -20.67 13.06
CA PRO A 20 5.08 -19.96 12.74
C PRO A 20 5.25 -19.74 11.23
N PRO A 21 5.95 -18.69 10.79
CA PRO A 21 6.34 -18.50 9.40
C PRO A 21 7.07 -19.73 8.86
N GLY A 22 6.80 -20.10 7.59
CA GLY A 22 7.32 -21.29 6.93
C GLY A 22 6.56 -22.58 7.22
N GLN A 23 5.62 -22.60 8.18
CA GLN A 23 4.78 -23.78 8.40
C GLN A 23 3.99 -24.13 7.15
N VAL A 24 4.09 -25.40 6.71
CA VAL A 24 3.28 -25.90 5.60
C VAL A 24 1.82 -26.04 6.03
N VAL A 25 0.94 -25.39 5.28
CA VAL A 25 -0.53 -25.46 5.42
C VAL A 25 -1.08 -26.58 4.55
N PHE A 26 -0.60 -26.64 3.30
CA PHE A 26 -0.97 -27.62 2.30
C PHE A 26 0.21 -27.80 1.33
N GLU A 27 0.45 -29.04 0.89
CA GLU A 27 1.43 -29.35 -0.14
C GLU A 27 0.99 -30.58 -0.94
N SER A 28 1.09 -30.52 -2.25
CA SER A 28 0.73 -31.63 -3.13
C SER A 28 1.50 -31.57 -4.44
N SER A 29 2.14 -32.71 -4.80
CA SER A 29 2.69 -32.95 -6.12
C SER A 29 1.65 -33.43 -7.15
N LEU A 30 0.42 -33.71 -6.71
CA LEU A 30 -0.68 -34.25 -7.54
C LEU A 30 -0.45 -35.68 -8.08
N ASP A 31 0.60 -36.37 -7.65
CA ASP A 31 1.01 -37.67 -8.20
C ASP A 31 0.17 -38.86 -7.74
N THR A 32 -0.55 -38.72 -6.63
CA THR A 32 -1.30 -39.84 -6.06
C THR A 32 -2.79 -39.75 -6.31
N PRO A 33 -3.51 -40.91 -6.42
CA PRO A 33 -4.96 -40.92 -6.57
C PRO A 33 -5.69 -40.18 -5.44
N GLU A 34 -5.16 -40.19 -4.22
CA GLU A 34 -5.71 -39.48 -3.07
C GLU A 34 -5.59 -37.96 -3.25
N ALA A 35 -4.43 -37.47 -3.73
CA ALA A 35 -4.21 -36.06 -4.01
C ALA A 35 -5.12 -35.55 -5.15
N GLN A 36 -5.32 -36.38 -6.19
CA GLN A 36 -6.21 -36.08 -7.31
C GLN A 36 -7.69 -36.13 -6.88
N GLY A 37 -8.06 -37.11 -6.07
CA GLY A 37 -9.42 -37.32 -5.56
C GLY A 37 -9.91 -36.23 -4.60
N ALA A 38 -9.03 -35.39 -4.09
CA ALA A 38 -9.38 -34.24 -3.26
C ALA A 38 -10.04 -33.09 -4.07
N TRP A 39 -9.86 -33.10 -5.41
CA TRP A 39 -10.38 -32.08 -6.30
C TRP A 39 -11.72 -32.48 -6.94
N SER A 40 -12.58 -31.52 -7.20
CA SER A 40 -13.83 -31.75 -7.92
C SER A 40 -13.53 -32.19 -9.37
N ALA A 41 -14.35 -33.12 -9.89
CA ALA A 41 -14.25 -33.53 -11.29
C ALA A 41 -14.93 -32.51 -12.22
N ALA A 42 -14.34 -32.31 -13.41
CA ALA A 42 -14.93 -31.47 -14.46
C ALA A 42 -14.54 -32.00 -15.85
N PRO A 43 -15.41 -31.87 -16.88
CA PRO A 43 -15.15 -32.44 -18.22
C PRO A 43 -13.98 -31.76 -18.97
N PHE A 44 -13.58 -30.57 -18.54
CA PHE A 44 -12.48 -29.79 -19.09
C PHE A 44 -11.14 -30.05 -18.36
N ALA A 45 -11.12 -30.91 -17.34
CA ALA A 45 -9.97 -31.19 -16.49
C ALA A 45 -9.56 -32.66 -16.59
N GLU A 46 -8.27 -32.91 -16.78
CA GLU A 46 -7.70 -34.25 -16.86
C GLU A 46 -6.32 -34.30 -16.16
N TRP A 47 -5.97 -35.48 -15.62
CA TRP A 47 -4.65 -35.75 -15.05
C TRP A 47 -3.75 -36.31 -16.14
N VAL A 48 -2.61 -35.67 -16.38
CA VAL A 48 -1.67 -36.00 -17.47
C VAL A 48 -0.24 -36.02 -16.95
N GLU A 49 0.68 -36.56 -17.77
CA GLU A 49 2.12 -36.38 -17.50
C GLU A 49 2.46 -34.88 -17.56
N GLY A 50 3.15 -34.42 -16.52
CA GLY A 50 3.42 -33.01 -16.26
C GLY A 50 4.89 -32.65 -16.16
N HIS A 51 5.24 -31.82 -15.19
CA HIS A 51 6.59 -31.31 -14.97
C HIS A 51 7.53 -32.45 -14.52
N GLU A 52 8.67 -32.60 -15.22
CA GLU A 52 9.72 -33.57 -14.87
C GLU A 52 9.24 -35.04 -14.67
N GLY A 53 8.18 -35.44 -15.40
CA GLY A 53 7.61 -36.79 -15.35
C GLY A 53 6.68 -37.06 -14.16
N THR A 54 6.26 -36.01 -13.43
CA THR A 54 5.22 -36.07 -12.39
C THR A 54 3.83 -36.03 -13.03
N THR A 55 2.77 -36.07 -12.24
CA THR A 55 1.39 -35.90 -12.72
C THR A 55 0.94 -34.45 -12.52
N SER A 56 0.47 -33.82 -13.57
CA SER A 56 -0.11 -32.47 -13.54
C SER A 56 -1.60 -32.48 -13.82
N LEU A 57 -2.31 -31.50 -13.30
CA LEU A 57 -3.66 -31.16 -13.74
C LEU A 57 -3.58 -30.38 -15.04
N LYS A 58 -4.26 -30.85 -16.10
CA LYS A 58 -4.48 -30.11 -17.34
C LYS A 58 -5.93 -29.62 -17.39
N VAL A 59 -6.13 -28.34 -17.67
CA VAL A 59 -7.44 -27.71 -17.93
C VAL A 59 -7.44 -27.17 -19.34
N ALA A 60 -8.36 -27.66 -20.17
CA ALA A 60 -8.51 -27.25 -21.58
C ALA A 60 -9.92 -26.71 -21.83
N VAL A 61 -10.01 -25.43 -22.22
CA VAL A 61 -11.27 -24.72 -22.44
C VAL A 61 -11.35 -24.23 -23.88
N PRO A 62 -12.26 -24.77 -24.70
CA PRO A 62 -12.45 -24.29 -26.06
C PRO A 62 -13.11 -22.91 -26.09
N ALA A 63 -12.97 -22.19 -27.21
CA ALA A 63 -13.41 -20.79 -27.32
C ALA A 63 -14.91 -20.59 -27.03
N GLU A 64 -15.75 -21.55 -27.44
CA GLU A 64 -17.21 -21.52 -27.21
C GLU A 64 -17.62 -21.72 -25.75
N GLN A 65 -16.68 -22.14 -24.87
CA GLN A 65 -16.90 -22.35 -23.45
C GLN A 65 -16.07 -21.38 -22.57
N ALA A 66 -15.47 -20.37 -23.18
CA ALA A 66 -14.55 -19.45 -22.49
C ALA A 66 -15.22 -18.65 -21.36
N ALA A 67 -16.53 -18.39 -21.46
CA ALA A 67 -17.24 -17.56 -20.49
C ALA A 67 -17.36 -18.23 -19.11
N GLY A 68 -17.12 -17.46 -18.05
CA GLY A 68 -17.25 -17.89 -16.66
C GLY A 68 -16.04 -18.62 -16.10
N GLY A 69 -16.26 -19.32 -14.99
CA GLY A 69 -15.20 -20.01 -14.25
C GLY A 69 -15.08 -21.48 -14.62
N ASN A 70 -14.12 -21.83 -15.44
CA ASN A 70 -13.78 -23.23 -15.81
C ASN A 70 -12.67 -23.73 -14.86
N MET A 71 -13.03 -24.02 -13.61
CA MET A 71 -12.10 -24.37 -12.54
C MET A 71 -12.56 -25.61 -11.78
N ILE A 72 -11.63 -26.45 -11.38
CA ILE A 72 -11.85 -27.46 -10.35
C ILE A 72 -11.51 -26.89 -8.98
N ARG A 73 -12.06 -27.47 -7.92
CA ARG A 73 -12.01 -26.94 -6.56
C ARG A 73 -11.62 -28.00 -5.56
N MET A 74 -10.89 -27.57 -4.53
CA MET A 74 -10.53 -28.38 -3.38
C MET A 74 -10.78 -27.59 -2.10
N PRO A 75 -11.50 -28.13 -1.09
CA PRO A 75 -11.66 -27.49 0.20
C PRO A 75 -10.32 -27.29 0.91
N LEU A 76 -10.14 -26.13 1.54
CA LEU A 76 -8.96 -25.79 2.36
C LEU A 76 -9.43 -25.27 3.72
N ASP A 77 -9.09 -25.99 4.81
CA ASP A 77 -9.41 -25.53 6.16
C ASP A 77 -8.51 -24.36 6.58
N LEU A 78 -9.09 -23.19 6.69
CA LEU A 78 -8.42 -21.96 7.11
C LEU A 78 -8.57 -21.63 8.60
N THR A 79 -9.32 -22.45 9.35
CA THR A 79 -9.70 -22.15 10.75
C THR A 79 -8.50 -21.84 11.64
N ARG A 80 -7.42 -22.63 11.50
CA ARG A 80 -6.19 -22.47 12.28
C ARG A 80 -5.34 -21.27 11.81
N TYR A 81 -5.56 -20.78 10.60
CA TYR A 81 -4.75 -19.76 9.94
C TYR A 81 -5.45 -18.40 9.87
N ARG A 82 -6.56 -18.23 10.58
CA ARG A 82 -7.26 -16.95 10.70
C ARG A 82 -6.34 -15.88 11.25
N GLY A 83 -6.31 -14.71 10.59
CA GLY A 83 -5.42 -13.61 10.89
C GLY A 83 -4.00 -13.75 10.33
N CYS A 84 -3.62 -14.92 9.82
CA CYS A 84 -2.32 -15.12 9.16
C CYS A 84 -2.30 -14.54 7.74
N ARG A 85 -1.10 -14.28 7.25
CA ARG A 85 -0.85 -14.16 5.80
C ARG A 85 -0.29 -15.49 5.31
N LEU A 86 -0.90 -16.05 4.27
CA LEU A 86 -0.47 -17.30 3.64
C LEU A 86 0.13 -17.02 2.26
N LEU A 87 1.25 -17.69 1.97
CA LEU A 87 1.87 -17.72 0.66
C LEU A 87 1.38 -18.95 -0.10
N PHE A 88 0.87 -18.74 -1.30
CA PHE A 88 0.40 -19.74 -2.24
C PHE A 88 1.37 -19.83 -3.41
N GLU A 89 1.85 -21.03 -3.74
CA GLU A 89 2.79 -21.29 -4.82
C GLU A 89 2.36 -22.53 -5.62
N CYS A 90 2.50 -22.49 -6.94
CA CYS A 90 2.41 -23.65 -7.79
C CYS A 90 3.32 -23.50 -9.02
N LEU A 91 3.66 -24.60 -9.70
CA LEU A 91 4.15 -24.56 -11.06
C LEU A 91 2.96 -24.54 -12.02
N ALA A 92 3.03 -23.68 -13.02
CA ALA A 92 2.03 -23.62 -14.08
C ALA A 92 2.67 -23.45 -15.45
N LYS A 93 1.98 -23.98 -16.47
CA LYS A 93 2.29 -23.82 -17.89
C LYS A 93 1.01 -23.46 -18.62
N ALA A 94 1.08 -22.70 -19.70
CA ALA A 94 -0.09 -22.34 -20.51
C ALA A 94 0.22 -22.36 -22.01
N GLU A 95 -0.80 -22.67 -22.80
CA GLU A 95 -0.74 -22.69 -24.26
C GLU A 95 -2.02 -22.05 -24.83
N GLY A 96 -1.85 -20.96 -25.61
CA GLY A 96 -2.92 -20.28 -26.31
C GLY A 96 -4.02 -19.71 -25.42
N VAL A 97 -3.71 -19.35 -24.16
CA VAL A 97 -4.70 -18.74 -23.27
C VAL A 97 -4.99 -17.33 -23.77
N THR A 98 -6.26 -17.10 -24.18
CA THR A 98 -6.69 -15.80 -24.70
C THR A 98 -6.61 -14.72 -23.63
N GLU A 99 -6.30 -13.49 -24.04
CA GLU A 99 -6.24 -12.32 -23.14
C GLU A 99 -7.65 -12.05 -22.58
N PRO A 100 -7.83 -12.07 -21.26
CA PRO A 100 -9.11 -11.76 -20.64
C PRO A 100 -9.38 -10.26 -20.58
N SER A 101 -10.64 -9.87 -20.36
CA SER A 101 -11.05 -8.46 -20.29
C SER A 101 -10.52 -7.72 -19.05
N GLN A 102 -10.07 -8.43 -18.04
CA GLN A 102 -9.55 -7.87 -16.78
C GLN A 102 -8.32 -8.66 -16.32
N SER A 103 -7.34 -7.99 -15.76
CA SER A 103 -6.09 -8.60 -15.31
C SER A 103 -6.25 -9.66 -14.21
N TYR A 104 -7.31 -9.57 -13.41
CA TYR A 104 -7.60 -10.56 -12.38
C TYR A 104 -8.27 -11.84 -12.91
N LEU A 105 -8.63 -11.91 -14.20
CA LEU A 105 -9.12 -13.11 -14.90
C LEU A 105 -7.96 -13.89 -15.54
N GLY A 106 -8.24 -14.92 -16.36
CA GLY A 106 -7.22 -15.71 -17.04
C GLY A 106 -6.88 -17.01 -16.33
N VAL A 107 -5.58 -17.40 -16.30
CA VAL A 107 -5.12 -18.61 -15.62
C VAL A 107 -5.29 -18.44 -14.11
N LYS A 108 -5.90 -19.47 -13.48
CA LYS A 108 -6.27 -19.45 -12.05
C LYS A 108 -5.55 -20.52 -11.24
N PHE A 109 -4.68 -20.08 -10.36
CA PHE A 109 -4.40 -20.68 -9.07
C PHE A 109 -4.92 -19.70 -8.05
N MET A 110 -6.06 -20.00 -7.40
CA MET A 110 -6.81 -18.98 -6.66
C MET A 110 -7.32 -19.53 -5.33
N LEU A 111 -7.20 -18.73 -4.28
CA LEU A 111 -7.90 -18.91 -3.01
C LEU A 111 -9.26 -18.22 -3.08
N HIS A 112 -10.30 -18.91 -2.66
CA HIS A 112 -11.60 -18.34 -2.30
C HIS A 112 -11.96 -18.67 -0.88
N TYR A 113 -12.53 -17.72 -0.13
CA TYR A 113 -13.14 -17.95 1.17
C TYR A 113 -14.18 -16.87 1.49
N LYS A 114 -14.99 -17.10 2.51
CA LYS A 114 -15.99 -16.14 3.00
C LYS A 114 -15.58 -15.57 4.34
N SER A 115 -15.98 -14.32 4.60
CA SER A 115 -15.91 -13.64 5.88
C SER A 115 -17.25 -12.96 6.14
N GLU A 116 -17.78 -13.08 7.35
CA GLU A 116 -19.00 -12.37 7.73
C GLU A 116 -18.77 -10.87 7.79
N ALA A 117 -17.58 -10.46 8.26
CA ALA A 117 -17.20 -9.06 8.42
C ALA A 117 -16.88 -8.35 7.09
N SER A 118 -16.25 -9.03 6.12
CA SER A 118 -15.74 -8.41 4.87
C SER A 118 -16.27 -9.01 3.57
N GLY A 119 -17.14 -10.01 3.65
CA GLY A 119 -17.75 -10.66 2.47
C GLY A 119 -16.86 -11.74 1.85
N PRO A 120 -17.10 -12.10 0.58
CA PRO A 120 -16.32 -13.11 -0.13
C PRO A 120 -14.96 -12.54 -0.58
N HIS A 121 -13.92 -13.34 -0.41
CA HIS A 121 -12.55 -13.04 -0.83
C HIS A 121 -12.13 -13.93 -1.99
N TRP A 122 -11.44 -13.32 -2.97
CA TRP A 122 -10.90 -13.97 -4.16
C TRP A 122 -9.48 -13.46 -4.37
N GLN A 123 -8.48 -14.33 -4.24
CA GLN A 123 -7.07 -13.96 -4.34
C GLN A 123 -6.33 -14.88 -5.29
N ASN A 124 -5.62 -14.30 -6.24
CA ASN A 124 -4.75 -14.99 -7.20
C ASN A 124 -3.67 -14.03 -7.70
N GLN A 125 -2.67 -14.56 -8.38
CA GLN A 125 -1.75 -13.73 -9.16
C GLN A 125 -2.48 -13.19 -10.40
N ASN A 126 -2.45 -11.88 -10.61
CA ASN A 126 -3.07 -11.22 -11.76
C ASN A 126 -2.16 -11.26 -13.02
N GLY A 127 -2.73 -10.97 -14.19
CA GLY A 127 -1.98 -10.82 -15.44
C GLY A 127 -1.40 -12.13 -16.00
N VAL A 128 -2.07 -13.26 -15.77
CA VAL A 128 -1.57 -14.56 -16.24
C VAL A 128 -2.43 -15.05 -17.42
N SER A 129 -1.90 -14.89 -18.64
CA SER A 129 -2.51 -15.32 -19.92
C SER A 129 -1.43 -15.67 -20.95
N GLY A 130 -1.81 -15.97 -22.19
CA GLY A 130 -0.90 -16.23 -23.29
C GLY A 130 -0.33 -17.64 -23.33
N THR A 131 0.90 -17.76 -23.82
CA THR A 131 1.65 -19.02 -23.88
C THR A 131 2.95 -18.88 -23.10
N PHE A 132 3.19 -19.76 -22.15
CA PHE A 132 4.44 -19.82 -21.38
C PHE A 132 4.74 -21.25 -20.94
N ASP A 133 6.02 -21.55 -20.80
CA ASP A 133 6.48 -22.82 -20.25
C ASP A 133 6.42 -22.82 -18.72
N TRP A 134 6.72 -23.95 -18.09
CA TRP A 134 6.66 -24.11 -16.64
C TRP A 134 7.32 -22.93 -15.90
N LYS A 135 6.53 -22.24 -15.14
CA LYS A 135 6.98 -21.17 -14.26
C LYS A 135 6.22 -21.20 -12.94
N LYS A 136 6.81 -20.62 -11.90
CA LYS A 136 6.14 -20.44 -10.62
C LYS A 136 5.08 -19.35 -10.72
N LEU A 137 3.86 -19.64 -10.28
CA LEU A 137 2.86 -18.67 -9.91
C LEU A 137 2.84 -18.57 -8.39
N SER A 138 2.70 -17.35 -7.87
CA SER A 138 2.61 -17.13 -6.43
C SER A 138 1.81 -15.89 -6.08
N PHE A 139 1.17 -15.91 -4.90
CA PHE A 139 0.50 -14.75 -4.31
C PHE A 139 0.41 -14.91 -2.80
N ILE A 140 0.28 -13.78 -2.10
CA ILE A 140 0.01 -13.74 -0.66
C ILE A 140 -1.45 -13.37 -0.44
N SER A 141 -2.10 -14.03 0.51
CA SER A 141 -3.44 -13.69 0.98
C SER A 141 -3.45 -13.49 2.48
N ALA A 142 -3.99 -12.35 2.95
CA ALA A 142 -4.37 -12.18 4.33
C ALA A 142 -5.67 -12.96 4.59
N ILE A 143 -5.70 -13.78 5.64
CA ILE A 143 -6.84 -14.59 6.00
C ILE A 143 -7.64 -13.87 7.07
N ALA A 144 -8.90 -13.54 6.77
CA ALA A 144 -9.77 -12.86 7.73
C ALA A 144 -9.91 -13.64 9.05
N GLY A 145 -10.07 -12.91 10.16
CA GLY A 145 -10.18 -13.51 11.49
C GLY A 145 -11.41 -14.40 11.70
N ASP A 146 -12.38 -14.31 10.79
CA ASP A 146 -13.64 -15.08 10.76
C ASP A 146 -13.78 -15.93 9.47
N ALA A 147 -12.68 -16.14 8.73
CA ALA A 147 -12.67 -16.88 7.46
C ALA A 147 -13.36 -18.26 7.57
N THR A 148 -14.23 -18.56 6.62
CA THR A 148 -14.94 -19.83 6.46
C THR A 148 -14.96 -20.26 4.98
N ASP A 149 -15.34 -21.52 4.74
CA ASP A 149 -15.53 -22.06 3.38
C ASP A 149 -14.32 -21.82 2.45
N GLY A 150 -13.10 -22.07 2.97
CA GLY A 150 -11.90 -21.94 2.16
C GLY A 150 -11.84 -22.96 1.03
N GLU A 151 -11.48 -22.53 -0.17
CA GLU A 151 -11.32 -23.36 -1.37
C GLU A 151 -10.11 -22.93 -2.17
N LEU A 152 -9.31 -23.90 -2.65
CA LEU A 152 -8.37 -23.69 -3.75
C LEU A 152 -9.06 -23.96 -5.07
N ASN A 153 -8.78 -23.14 -6.08
CA ASN A 153 -9.34 -23.24 -7.41
C ASN A 153 -8.21 -23.27 -8.45
N LEU A 154 -8.27 -24.22 -9.39
CA LEU A 154 -7.33 -24.37 -10.50
C LEU A 154 -8.09 -24.39 -11.83
N GLY A 155 -7.65 -23.58 -12.80
CA GLY A 155 -8.26 -23.57 -14.12
C GLY A 155 -8.14 -22.26 -14.89
N LEU A 156 -9.19 -21.94 -15.64
CA LEU A 156 -9.30 -20.75 -16.50
C LEU A 156 -10.58 -19.97 -16.15
N GLN A 157 -10.51 -18.66 -16.23
CA GLN A 157 -11.68 -17.79 -16.01
C GLN A 157 -11.80 -16.74 -17.11
N ASP A 158 -12.98 -16.70 -17.78
CA ASP A 158 -13.32 -15.79 -18.89
C ASP A 158 -12.26 -15.76 -20.01
N CYS A 159 -11.66 -16.91 -20.29
CA CYS A 159 -10.69 -17.12 -21.35
C CYS A 159 -10.74 -18.56 -21.84
N SER A 160 -10.28 -18.80 -23.09
CA SER A 160 -10.06 -20.12 -23.69
C SER A 160 -8.58 -20.44 -23.76
N GLY A 161 -8.23 -21.71 -23.98
CA GLY A 161 -6.85 -22.19 -24.08
C GLY A 161 -6.61 -23.39 -23.19
N THR A 162 -5.34 -23.68 -22.92
CA THR A 162 -4.94 -24.81 -22.07
C THR A 162 -3.95 -24.36 -21.01
N ALA A 163 -4.17 -24.78 -19.77
CA ALA A 163 -3.25 -24.55 -18.65
C ALA A 163 -2.93 -25.88 -17.93
N TRP A 164 -1.73 -26.00 -17.41
CA TRP A 164 -1.28 -27.12 -16.58
C TRP A 164 -0.84 -26.59 -15.22
N PHE A 165 -1.08 -27.38 -14.16
CA PHE A 165 -0.72 -27.05 -12.79
C PHE A 165 -0.04 -28.23 -12.10
N ASP A 166 1.00 -27.94 -11.33
CA ASP A 166 1.82 -28.94 -10.63
C ASP A 166 2.43 -28.34 -9.35
N ASN A 167 2.90 -29.20 -8.44
CA ASN A 167 3.66 -28.81 -7.25
C ASN A 167 3.04 -27.65 -6.45
N LEU A 168 1.82 -27.87 -5.96
CA LEU A 168 1.11 -26.89 -5.16
C LEU A 168 1.66 -26.84 -3.74
N LYS A 169 1.86 -25.63 -3.23
CA LYS A 169 2.31 -25.42 -1.86
C LYS A 169 1.64 -24.18 -1.26
N VAL A 170 1.18 -24.31 0.00
CA VAL A 170 0.69 -23.20 0.81
C VAL A 170 1.45 -23.20 2.11
N THR A 171 2.04 -22.06 2.47
CA THR A 171 2.81 -21.90 3.70
C THR A 171 2.34 -20.66 4.47
N VAL A 172 2.57 -20.65 5.77
CA VAL A 172 2.41 -19.44 6.58
C VAL A 172 3.52 -18.46 6.20
N HIS A 173 3.17 -17.33 5.61
CA HIS A 173 4.10 -16.25 5.31
C HIS A 173 4.35 -15.38 6.54
N LYS A 174 3.26 -14.94 7.20
CA LYS A 174 3.30 -14.25 8.50
C LYS A 174 2.21 -14.80 9.41
N GLY A 175 2.52 -14.92 10.70
CA GLY A 175 1.53 -15.21 11.74
C GLY A 175 0.50 -14.07 11.87
N PRO A 176 -0.55 -14.26 12.68
CA PRO A 176 -1.49 -13.18 12.96
C PRO A 176 -0.74 -12.01 13.61
N PRO A 177 -1.12 -10.75 13.30
CA PRO A 177 -0.48 -9.60 13.91
C PRO A 177 -0.61 -9.68 15.43
N PRO A 178 0.40 -9.24 16.18
CA PRO A 178 0.32 -9.17 17.63
C PRO A 178 -0.89 -8.34 18.06
N LYS A 179 -1.49 -8.74 19.16
CA LYS A 179 -2.62 -8.02 19.71
C LYS A 179 -2.16 -6.63 20.15
N ARG A 180 -2.71 -5.59 19.56
CA ARG A 180 -2.43 -4.21 19.94
C ARG A 180 -2.72 -3.96 21.41
N PRO A 181 -1.98 -3.07 22.09
CA PRO A 181 -2.33 -2.56 23.41
C PRO A 181 -3.76 -2.04 23.43
N ALA A 182 -4.42 -2.18 24.59
CA ALA A 182 -5.74 -1.60 24.77
C ALA A 182 -5.67 -0.08 24.58
N LEU A 183 -6.67 0.48 23.89
CA LEU A 183 -6.74 1.92 23.71
C LEU A 183 -6.91 2.63 25.06
N PRO A 184 -6.21 3.75 25.29
CA PRO A 184 -6.36 4.49 26.53
C PRO A 184 -7.75 5.10 26.64
N VAL A 185 -8.39 4.96 27.81
CA VAL A 185 -9.73 5.53 28.09
C VAL A 185 -9.70 7.06 27.97
N ASN A 186 -8.60 7.69 28.41
CA ASN A 186 -8.34 9.11 28.26
C ASN A 186 -7.01 9.25 27.49
N PRO A 187 -7.06 9.37 26.16
CA PRO A 187 -5.84 9.48 25.39
C PRO A 187 -5.07 10.75 25.79
N PRO A 188 -3.74 10.66 25.96
CA PRO A 188 -2.92 11.85 26.16
C PRO A 188 -3.03 12.77 24.94
N PRO A 189 -2.62 14.04 25.04
CA PRO A 189 -2.43 14.88 23.87
C PRO A 189 -1.60 14.13 22.83
N ALA A 190 -1.99 14.24 21.57
CA ALA A 190 -1.32 13.50 20.49
C ALA A 190 0.20 13.76 20.53
N PHE A 191 0.98 12.69 20.59
CA PHE A 191 2.44 12.80 20.51
C PHE A 191 2.83 13.29 19.11
N ARG A 192 3.65 14.31 19.04
CA ARG A 192 4.01 14.97 17.78
C ARG A 192 5.46 14.73 17.36
N GLY A 193 6.28 14.14 18.21
CA GLY A 193 7.67 13.84 17.90
C GLY A 193 8.60 15.04 17.72
N HIS A 194 8.08 16.29 17.76
CA HIS A 194 8.86 17.53 17.60
C HIS A 194 8.26 18.70 18.37
N GLY A 195 9.09 19.72 18.64
CA GLY A 195 8.67 20.98 19.26
C GLY A 195 8.15 22.05 18.30
N LEU A 196 7.93 21.71 17.02
CA LEU A 196 7.44 22.65 16.00
C LEU A 196 5.95 22.96 16.18
N PRO A 197 5.44 24.09 15.65
CA PRO A 197 4.00 24.32 15.55
C PRO A 197 3.34 23.28 14.64
N ARG A 198 1.99 23.30 14.57
CA ARG A 198 1.26 22.47 13.62
C ARG A 198 1.74 22.74 12.19
N LEU A 199 2.11 21.68 11.49
CA LEU A 199 2.56 21.76 10.10
C LEU A 199 1.42 21.46 9.15
N ARG A 200 1.11 22.40 8.28
CA ARG A 200 0.08 22.30 7.24
C ARG A 200 0.61 22.89 5.96
N GLY A 201 0.56 22.11 4.90
CA GLY A 201 1.10 22.55 3.63
C GLY A 201 0.65 21.74 2.44
N VAL A 202 1.55 21.59 1.48
CA VAL A 202 1.26 20.97 0.20
C VAL A 202 2.42 20.07 -0.24
N MET A 203 2.10 19.10 -1.12
CA MET A 203 3.13 18.53 -1.98
C MET A 203 3.56 19.59 -3.00
N SER A 204 4.86 19.68 -3.18
CA SER A 204 5.46 20.65 -4.09
C SER A 204 5.45 20.18 -5.53
N PRO A 205 5.59 21.10 -6.51
CA PRO A 205 5.98 20.71 -7.84
C PRO A 205 7.37 20.06 -7.80
N ASN A 206 7.62 19.16 -8.74
CA ASN A 206 8.90 18.45 -8.91
C ASN A 206 9.98 19.28 -9.63
N GLN A 207 9.83 20.58 -9.68
CA GLN A 207 10.78 21.54 -10.28
C GLN A 207 10.96 22.74 -9.38
N PHE A 208 12.20 23.06 -9.05
CA PHE A 208 12.50 24.25 -8.27
C PHE A 208 12.10 25.54 -9.00
N ARG A 209 11.28 26.34 -8.33
CA ARG A 209 10.97 27.73 -8.70
C ARG A 209 10.87 28.56 -7.44
N ASP A 210 11.77 29.51 -7.26
CA ASP A 210 11.81 30.37 -6.05
C ASP A 210 10.48 31.09 -5.82
N GLU A 211 9.85 31.59 -6.89
CA GLU A 211 8.56 32.27 -6.80
C GLU A 211 7.43 31.37 -6.30
N ASP A 212 7.42 30.08 -6.63
CA ASP A 212 6.41 29.15 -6.13
C ASP A 212 6.55 28.98 -4.61
N LEU A 213 7.77 28.87 -4.10
CA LEU A 213 8.04 28.76 -2.67
C LEU A 213 7.74 30.06 -1.93
N ARG A 214 8.03 31.22 -2.56
CA ARG A 214 7.66 32.52 -2.03
C ARG A 214 6.14 32.64 -1.89
N VAL A 215 5.38 32.30 -2.93
CA VAL A 215 3.91 32.33 -2.90
C VAL A 215 3.37 31.39 -1.81
N LEU A 216 3.91 30.17 -1.68
CA LEU A 216 3.50 29.24 -0.64
C LEU A 216 3.75 29.78 0.76
N GLY A 217 4.94 30.29 1.05
CA GLY A 217 5.30 30.75 2.41
C GLY A 217 4.71 32.13 2.76
N GLU A 218 4.77 33.09 1.82
CA GLU A 218 4.40 34.47 2.10
C GLU A 218 2.92 34.78 1.82
N GLU A 219 2.35 34.20 0.76
CA GLU A 219 0.97 34.51 0.38
C GLU A 219 -0.02 33.48 0.94
N TRP A 220 0.26 32.17 0.74
CA TRP A 220 -0.62 31.11 1.22
C TRP A 220 -0.43 30.79 2.69
N LYS A 221 0.75 31.12 3.28
CA LYS A 221 1.12 30.79 4.67
C LYS A 221 1.23 29.28 4.93
N ALA A 222 1.53 28.50 3.92
CA ALA A 222 1.94 27.12 4.13
C ALA A 222 3.27 27.09 4.89
N ASN A 223 3.44 26.18 5.86
CA ASN A 223 4.64 26.10 6.68
C ASN A 223 5.41 24.78 6.55
N VAL A 224 4.95 23.91 5.66
CA VAL A 224 5.63 22.68 5.26
C VAL A 224 5.35 22.38 3.78
N ILE A 225 6.34 21.80 3.11
CA ILE A 225 6.16 21.12 1.83
C ILE A 225 6.68 19.69 1.91
N ARG A 226 6.04 18.76 1.20
CA ARG A 226 6.60 17.45 0.87
C ARG A 226 7.23 17.59 -0.51
N TRP A 227 8.57 17.62 -0.56
CA TRP A 227 9.33 17.75 -1.79
C TRP A 227 9.56 16.39 -2.40
N GLN A 228 8.84 16.11 -3.49
CA GLN A 228 8.91 14.84 -4.16
C GLN A 228 10.07 14.78 -5.17
N MET A 229 11.04 13.91 -4.93
CA MET A 229 12.04 13.56 -5.93
C MET A 229 11.46 12.48 -6.84
N THR A 230 10.76 12.92 -7.88
CA THR A 230 9.99 12.04 -8.76
C THR A 230 10.50 12.09 -10.19
N ARG A 231 10.47 10.92 -10.86
CA ARG A 231 10.71 10.77 -12.29
C ARG A 231 9.85 9.63 -12.84
N ASN A 232 9.59 9.68 -14.15
CA ASN A 232 8.83 8.65 -14.87
C ASN A 232 7.48 8.26 -14.23
N TRP A 233 7.04 8.95 -13.19
CA TRP A 233 5.75 8.80 -12.51
C TRP A 233 5.37 7.34 -12.19
N GLY A 234 6.33 6.55 -11.73
CA GLY A 234 6.13 5.14 -11.39
C GLY A 234 5.82 4.23 -12.58
N ALA A 235 6.27 4.62 -13.79
CA ALA A 235 6.14 3.77 -14.97
C ALA A 235 6.90 2.44 -14.77
N VAL A 236 6.27 1.35 -15.22
CA VAL A 236 6.83 0.01 -15.09
C VAL A 236 8.13 -0.12 -15.89
N GLY A 237 9.13 -0.80 -15.31
CA GLY A 237 10.40 -1.10 -15.95
C GLY A 237 11.37 0.08 -16.06
N THR A 238 11.05 1.22 -15.46
CA THR A 238 11.96 2.37 -15.34
C THR A 238 12.89 2.27 -14.13
N GLU A 239 13.83 3.21 -13.97
CA GLU A 239 14.76 3.33 -12.82
C GLU A 239 15.76 2.16 -12.68
N ARG A 240 16.00 1.41 -13.75
CA ARG A 240 16.83 0.19 -13.75
C ARG A 240 18.32 0.43 -14.00
N ASP A 241 18.68 1.47 -14.73
CA ASP A 241 20.06 1.86 -14.96
C ASP A 241 20.56 2.72 -13.79
N LEU A 242 21.39 2.13 -12.93
CA LEU A 242 21.89 2.81 -11.73
C LEU A 242 22.82 3.98 -12.07
N ALA A 243 23.58 3.93 -13.17
CA ALA A 243 24.45 5.03 -13.54
C ALA A 243 23.64 6.25 -14.00
N GLU A 244 22.57 6.02 -14.76
CA GLU A 244 21.63 7.06 -15.17
C GLU A 244 20.84 7.59 -13.97
N TYR A 245 20.41 6.69 -13.07
CA TYR A 245 19.71 7.05 -11.84
C TYR A 245 20.57 7.92 -10.91
N ASP A 246 21.84 7.57 -10.72
CA ASP A 246 22.77 8.34 -9.88
C ASP A 246 23.01 9.74 -10.43
N ALA A 247 23.12 9.89 -11.76
CA ALA A 247 23.25 11.19 -12.40
C ALA A 247 22.00 12.07 -12.18
N TRP A 248 20.82 11.49 -12.29
CA TRP A 248 19.56 12.16 -11.98
C TRP A 248 19.49 12.53 -10.49
N TYR A 249 19.78 11.58 -9.59
CA TYR A 249 19.72 11.81 -8.14
C TYR A 249 20.67 12.91 -7.68
N ALA A 250 21.87 12.98 -8.26
CA ALA A 250 22.81 14.07 -7.99
C ALA A 250 22.23 15.44 -8.38
N ALA A 251 21.55 15.52 -9.53
CA ALA A 251 20.88 16.76 -9.96
C ALA A 251 19.68 17.12 -9.05
N GLU A 252 18.91 16.13 -8.60
CA GLU A 252 17.82 16.35 -7.63
C GLU A 252 18.34 16.89 -6.30
N LEU A 253 19.50 16.42 -5.81
CA LEU A 253 20.11 16.98 -4.59
C LEU A 253 20.59 18.42 -4.79
N GLU A 254 21.05 18.81 -6.00
CA GLU A 254 21.40 20.20 -6.31
C GLU A 254 20.14 21.10 -6.34
N ASP A 255 19.03 20.59 -6.85
CA ASP A 255 17.76 21.33 -6.81
C ASP A 255 17.20 21.39 -5.39
N LEU A 256 17.30 20.31 -4.60
CA LEU A 256 16.92 20.30 -3.19
C LEU A 256 17.73 21.32 -2.36
N ASP A 257 19.01 21.55 -2.65
CA ASP A 257 19.80 22.62 -1.98
C ASP A 257 19.15 23.99 -2.18
N LYS A 258 18.71 24.30 -3.40
CA LYS A 258 18.03 25.56 -3.72
C LYS A 258 16.65 25.65 -3.04
N VAL A 259 15.93 24.53 -2.99
CA VAL A 259 14.64 24.42 -2.28
C VAL A 259 14.83 24.71 -0.81
N LEU A 260 15.81 24.08 -0.17
CA LEU A 260 16.08 24.26 1.27
C LEU A 260 16.47 25.70 1.58
N GLU A 261 17.32 26.32 0.74
CA GLU A 261 17.66 27.73 0.89
C GLU A 261 16.43 28.64 0.78
N ALA A 262 15.60 28.45 -0.24
CA ALA A 262 14.38 29.23 -0.44
C ALA A 262 13.36 29.01 0.69
N CYS A 263 13.11 27.75 1.09
CA CYS A 263 12.21 27.42 2.18
C CYS A 263 12.67 28.03 3.51
N GLY A 264 13.97 28.06 3.75
CA GLY A 264 14.54 28.78 4.91
C GLY A 264 14.21 30.27 4.93
N ARG A 265 14.28 30.93 3.76
CA ARG A 265 13.89 32.35 3.61
C ARG A 265 12.39 32.58 3.87
N TYR A 266 11.55 31.68 3.39
CA TYR A 266 10.09 31.86 3.42
C TYR A 266 9.42 31.21 4.63
N GLY A 267 10.18 30.54 5.53
CA GLY A 267 9.67 29.93 6.76
C GLY A 267 8.86 28.66 6.50
N ILE A 268 9.36 27.80 5.64
CA ILE A 268 8.74 26.52 5.26
C ILE A 268 9.69 25.39 5.67
N LYS A 269 9.17 24.32 6.28
CA LYS A 269 9.86 23.06 6.51
C LYS A 269 9.74 22.16 5.28
N VAL A 270 10.70 21.25 5.12
CA VAL A 270 10.74 20.34 3.97
C VAL A 270 10.77 18.89 4.44
N VAL A 271 9.79 18.10 4.02
CA VAL A 271 9.86 16.64 4.00
C VAL A 271 10.54 16.27 2.68
N VAL A 272 11.67 15.59 2.75
CA VAL A 272 12.40 15.12 1.58
C VAL A 272 11.87 13.73 1.23
N ASP A 273 11.16 13.61 0.12
CA ASP A 273 10.48 12.39 -0.32
C ASP A 273 11.21 11.76 -1.51
N MET A 274 11.70 10.52 -1.35
CA MET A 274 12.19 9.72 -2.48
C MET A 274 11.02 9.04 -3.19
N HIS A 275 10.31 9.82 -3.99
CA HIS A 275 9.08 9.39 -4.65
C HIS A 275 9.28 8.30 -5.69
N SER A 276 10.41 8.31 -6.39
CA SER A 276 10.77 7.30 -7.40
C SER A 276 12.07 6.59 -7.01
N PRO A 277 12.03 5.51 -6.20
CA PRO A 277 13.22 4.78 -5.79
C PRO A 277 13.86 4.04 -6.97
N CYS A 278 15.19 3.80 -6.91
CA CYS A 278 15.92 3.02 -7.91
C CYS A 278 15.34 1.60 -8.05
N GLY A 279 15.44 1.02 -9.25
CA GLY A 279 14.81 -0.25 -9.60
C GLY A 279 13.34 -0.13 -10.02
N GLY A 280 12.64 0.93 -9.58
CA GLY A 280 11.26 1.24 -9.97
C GLY A 280 10.25 0.16 -9.59
N ARG A 281 9.16 0.08 -10.35
CA ARG A 281 8.06 -0.86 -10.10
C ARG A 281 8.00 -1.96 -11.16
N TYR A 282 7.55 -3.14 -10.73
CA TYR A 282 7.15 -4.25 -11.61
C TYR A 282 5.72 -4.06 -12.14
N GLU A 283 5.28 -4.92 -13.05
CA GLU A 283 3.91 -4.90 -13.59
C GLU A 283 2.83 -5.07 -12.52
N ASN A 284 3.09 -5.88 -11.48
CA ASN A 284 2.22 -6.03 -10.32
C ASN A 284 2.29 -4.87 -9.32
N ARG A 285 3.05 -3.81 -9.64
CA ARG A 285 3.28 -2.60 -8.86
C ARG A 285 4.22 -2.76 -7.65
N ASP A 286 4.71 -3.96 -7.36
CA ASP A 286 5.73 -4.14 -6.33
C ASP A 286 6.96 -3.28 -6.65
N LEU A 287 7.59 -2.73 -5.61
CA LEU A 287 8.85 -2.00 -5.75
C LEU A 287 10.04 -2.98 -5.83
N ALA A 288 10.94 -2.77 -6.78
CA ALA A 288 12.11 -3.62 -6.97
C ALA A 288 13.04 -3.67 -5.74
N ILE A 289 13.09 -2.61 -4.95
CA ILE A 289 13.85 -2.55 -3.68
C ILE A 289 13.43 -3.59 -2.65
N PHE A 290 12.24 -4.22 -2.81
CA PHE A 290 11.77 -5.30 -1.93
C PHE A 290 12.05 -6.70 -2.49
N HIS A 291 12.60 -6.79 -3.70
CA HIS A 291 12.84 -8.05 -4.41
C HIS A 291 14.26 -8.23 -4.92
N GLU A 292 15.01 -7.16 -5.11
CA GLU A 292 16.36 -7.21 -5.67
C GLU A 292 17.37 -6.55 -4.70
N PRO A 293 18.34 -7.33 -4.17
CA PRO A 293 19.29 -6.81 -3.18
C PRO A 293 20.11 -5.64 -3.73
N LEU A 294 20.41 -5.66 -5.04
CA LEU A 294 21.14 -4.59 -5.72
C LEU A 294 20.45 -3.23 -5.52
N TYR A 295 19.13 -3.17 -5.78
CA TYR A 295 18.38 -1.92 -5.65
C TYR A 295 18.12 -1.56 -4.19
N GLN A 296 17.88 -2.56 -3.32
CA GLN A 296 17.69 -2.29 -1.89
C GLN A 296 18.92 -1.67 -1.25
N ASP A 297 20.11 -2.23 -1.50
CA ASP A 297 21.36 -1.73 -0.93
C ASP A 297 21.74 -0.38 -1.54
N HIS A 298 21.50 -0.19 -2.83
CA HIS A 298 21.76 1.09 -3.51
C HIS A 298 20.84 2.20 -2.98
N TRP A 299 19.54 1.94 -2.83
CA TRP A 299 18.57 2.87 -2.25
C TRP A 299 18.96 3.32 -0.82
N ILE A 300 19.45 2.40 0.02
CA ILE A 300 19.96 2.73 1.35
C ILE A 300 21.19 3.64 1.24
N ALA A 301 22.12 3.35 0.32
CA ALA A 301 23.31 4.19 0.13
C ALA A 301 22.98 5.62 -0.34
N LEU A 302 21.95 5.78 -1.17
CA LEU A 302 21.45 7.11 -1.57
C LEU A 302 20.89 7.91 -0.39
N TRP A 303 20.14 7.25 0.50
CA TRP A 303 19.67 7.87 1.73
C TRP A 303 20.80 8.22 2.71
N GLU A 304 21.83 7.39 2.81
CA GLU A 304 23.03 7.74 3.56
C GLU A 304 23.74 8.98 2.99
N GLN A 305 23.76 9.12 1.66
CA GLN A 305 24.32 10.31 0.99
C GLN A 305 23.50 11.56 1.37
N ALA A 306 22.17 11.51 1.26
CA ALA A 306 21.30 12.61 1.66
C ALA A 306 21.46 12.96 3.15
N ALA A 307 21.48 11.95 4.02
CA ALA A 307 21.67 12.15 5.47
C ALA A 307 23.00 12.84 5.78
N ARG A 308 24.11 12.47 5.14
CA ARG A 308 25.40 13.16 5.31
C ARG A 308 25.36 14.61 4.80
N ARG A 309 24.67 14.86 3.67
CA ARG A 309 24.58 16.20 3.05
C ARG A 309 23.76 17.16 3.89
N TYR A 310 22.65 16.69 4.45
CA TYR A 310 21.66 17.54 5.13
C TYR A 310 21.64 17.43 6.65
N LYS A 311 22.55 16.66 7.24
CA LYS A 311 22.64 16.53 8.70
C LYS A 311 22.61 17.88 9.40
N GLY A 312 21.67 18.03 10.32
CA GLY A 312 21.52 19.25 11.13
C GLY A 312 20.98 20.46 10.35
N ASN A 313 20.51 20.31 9.13
CA ASN A 313 19.84 21.39 8.40
C ASN A 313 18.48 21.69 9.04
N PRO A 314 18.26 22.90 9.62
CA PRO A 314 17.03 23.18 10.35
C PRO A 314 15.79 23.31 9.46
N VAL A 315 15.93 23.39 8.14
CA VAL A 315 14.81 23.48 7.19
C VAL A 315 14.25 22.09 6.89
N VAL A 316 15.10 21.06 6.88
CA VAL A 316 14.65 19.66 6.72
C VAL A 316 13.84 19.28 7.96
N TRP A 317 12.56 18.96 7.75
CA TRP A 317 11.76 18.37 8.80
C TRP A 317 12.07 16.89 8.97
N GLY A 318 12.20 16.15 7.86
CA GLY A 318 12.58 14.75 7.91
C GLY A 318 12.70 14.11 6.53
N TYR A 319 13.08 12.84 6.52
CA TYR A 319 13.26 12.01 5.33
C TYR A 319 12.11 11.02 5.18
N ASP A 320 11.42 11.08 4.06
CA ASP A 320 10.36 10.18 3.65
C ASP A 320 10.95 9.12 2.72
N LEU A 321 11.10 7.92 3.27
CA LEU A 321 12.02 6.94 2.72
C LEU A 321 11.61 6.42 1.36
N VAL A 322 10.31 6.20 1.14
CA VAL A 322 9.78 5.59 -0.08
C VAL A 322 8.30 5.88 -0.24
N ASN A 323 7.91 6.43 -1.38
CA ASN A 323 6.51 6.73 -1.66
C ASN A 323 5.70 5.47 -1.97
N GLU A 324 4.57 5.32 -1.28
CA GLU A 324 3.52 4.33 -1.56
C GLU A 324 4.06 2.91 -1.76
N PRO A 325 4.67 2.30 -0.73
CA PRO A 325 5.19 0.95 -0.86
C PRO A 325 4.07 -0.05 -1.18
N VAL A 326 4.35 -0.92 -2.15
CA VAL A 326 3.49 -2.06 -2.52
C VAL A 326 4.35 -3.30 -2.57
N GLN A 327 3.92 -4.34 -1.86
CA GLN A 327 4.54 -5.64 -1.89
C GLN A 327 3.48 -6.75 -1.89
N THR A 328 3.20 -7.30 -3.07
CA THR A 328 2.23 -8.38 -3.26
C THR A 328 2.87 -9.77 -3.29
N LEU A 329 4.18 -9.84 -3.55
CA LEU A 329 4.97 -11.08 -3.55
C LEU A 329 5.96 -11.09 -2.37
N PRO A 330 6.35 -12.28 -1.86
CA PRO A 330 7.35 -12.37 -0.83
C PRO A 330 8.72 -11.90 -1.35
N SER A 331 9.50 -11.27 -0.47
CA SER A 331 10.91 -10.99 -0.77
C SER A 331 11.68 -12.30 -0.92
N PRO A 332 12.63 -12.39 -1.87
CA PRO A 332 13.57 -13.49 -1.93
C PRO A 332 14.40 -13.62 -0.65
N GLU A 333 14.99 -14.81 -0.44
CA GLU A 333 15.90 -15.04 0.69
C GLU A 333 17.04 -14.00 0.70
N GLY A 334 17.29 -13.41 1.85
CA GLY A 334 18.33 -12.39 2.04
C GLY A 334 17.92 -10.96 1.67
N VAL A 335 16.74 -10.75 1.10
CA VAL A 335 16.18 -9.41 0.84
C VAL A 335 15.13 -9.09 1.88
N ALA A 336 15.22 -7.90 2.47
CA ALA A 336 14.23 -7.45 3.45
C ALA A 336 12.91 -7.08 2.74
N ASP A 337 11.78 -7.41 3.39
CA ASP A 337 10.44 -6.98 2.94
C ASP A 337 10.26 -5.46 3.07
N TYR A 338 9.10 -4.94 2.66
CA TYR A 338 8.83 -3.51 2.65
C TYR A 338 9.09 -2.82 4.00
N LEU A 339 8.75 -3.48 5.11
CA LEU A 339 8.98 -2.92 6.45
C LEU A 339 10.44 -3.09 6.87
N GLY A 340 11.01 -4.27 6.66
CA GLY A 340 12.41 -4.56 6.96
C GLY A 340 13.38 -3.68 6.17
N ALA A 341 13.09 -3.39 4.91
CA ALA A 341 13.89 -2.47 4.08
C ALA A 341 13.88 -1.05 4.66
N GLN A 342 12.70 -0.52 5.02
CA GLN A 342 12.58 0.79 5.67
C GLN A 342 13.29 0.82 7.03
N VAL A 343 13.22 -0.26 7.83
CA VAL A 343 13.96 -0.38 9.10
C VAL A 343 15.48 -0.37 8.86
N ARG A 344 15.99 -1.10 7.85
CA ARG A 344 17.42 -1.08 7.48
C ARG A 344 17.86 0.32 7.08
N CYS A 345 17.09 0.99 6.24
CA CYS A 345 17.35 2.36 5.80
C CYS A 345 17.31 3.36 6.95
N ALA A 346 16.28 3.31 7.80
CA ALA A 346 16.17 4.18 8.96
C ALA A 346 17.34 4.01 9.94
N LYS A 347 17.82 2.78 10.17
CA LYS A 347 19.01 2.53 10.99
C LYS A 347 20.28 3.08 10.37
N ALA A 348 20.45 2.99 9.05
CA ALA A 348 21.59 3.56 8.33
C ALA A 348 21.60 5.10 8.44
N ILE A 349 20.46 5.74 8.20
CA ILE A 349 20.31 7.19 8.40
C ILE A 349 20.61 7.58 9.87
N ARG A 350 20.04 6.86 10.83
CA ARG A 350 20.19 7.16 12.25
C ARG A 350 21.64 7.08 12.74
N ALA A 351 22.45 6.23 12.14
CA ALA A 351 23.89 6.17 12.40
C ALA A 351 24.66 7.43 11.95
N ILE A 352 24.10 8.17 10.99
CA ILE A 352 24.67 9.40 10.44
C ILE A 352 24.05 10.62 11.13
N ASP A 353 22.72 10.69 11.15
CA ASP A 353 21.93 11.77 11.74
C ASP A 353 21.02 11.19 12.85
N PRO A 354 21.40 11.32 14.12
CA PRO A 354 20.64 10.76 15.23
C PRO A 354 19.33 11.47 15.53
N GLU A 355 19.13 12.70 15.04
CA GLU A 355 18.02 13.57 15.45
C GLU A 355 16.95 13.77 14.40
N VAL A 356 17.26 13.62 13.10
CA VAL A 356 16.30 13.89 12.02
C VAL A 356 15.09 12.98 12.11
N PRO A 357 13.85 13.48 12.03
CA PRO A 357 12.67 12.62 11.86
C PRO A 357 12.75 11.79 10.57
N ILE A 358 12.25 10.56 10.64
CA ILE A 358 12.17 9.65 9.49
C ILE A 358 10.70 9.26 9.33
N PHE A 359 10.17 9.45 8.13
CA PHE A 359 8.80 9.03 7.79
C PHE A 359 8.83 7.59 7.32
N LEU A 360 7.87 6.81 7.82
CA LEU A 360 7.67 5.42 7.47
C LEU A 360 6.26 5.25 6.91
N GLU A 361 6.18 4.72 5.72
CA GLU A 361 4.94 4.43 5.03
C GLU A 361 4.52 2.97 5.18
N ALA A 362 3.21 2.75 5.32
CA ALA A 362 2.63 1.43 5.37
C ALA A 362 2.53 0.80 3.97
N ASP A 363 2.49 -0.53 3.89
CA ASP A 363 2.18 -1.27 2.66
C ASP A 363 0.79 -0.88 2.12
N GLN A 364 0.47 -1.32 0.90
CA GLN A 364 -0.81 -1.04 0.23
C GLN A 364 -1.00 0.45 -0.10
N TRP A 365 0.01 1.08 -0.72
CA TRP A 365 -0.04 2.47 -1.15
C TRP A 365 -0.16 3.46 0.02
N ASP A 366 0.45 3.17 1.13
CA ASP A 366 0.35 3.93 2.37
C ASP A 366 -1.10 4.21 2.82
N SER A 367 -2.01 3.29 2.47
CA SER A 367 -3.42 3.40 2.82
C SER A 367 -3.66 3.09 4.30
N ALA A 368 -4.80 3.57 4.82
CA ALA A 368 -5.19 3.30 6.20
C ALA A 368 -5.31 1.79 6.52
N ASP A 369 -5.63 0.95 5.53
CA ASP A 369 -5.71 -0.50 5.71
C ASP A 369 -4.33 -1.14 5.95
N GLY A 370 -3.26 -0.58 5.42
CA GLY A 370 -1.88 -0.99 5.69
C GLY A 370 -1.52 -0.93 7.18
N PHE A 371 -2.14 -0.02 7.93
CA PHE A 371 -1.96 0.11 9.37
C PHE A 371 -2.55 -1.02 10.20
N ARG A 372 -3.45 -1.85 9.66
CA ARG A 372 -4.05 -2.96 10.42
C ARG A 372 -3.03 -3.97 10.92
N GLU A 373 -1.96 -4.14 10.16
CA GLU A 373 -0.89 -5.11 10.45
C GLU A 373 0.44 -4.43 10.82
N LEU A 374 0.49 -3.10 10.79
CA LEU A 374 1.69 -2.36 11.11
C LEU A 374 1.97 -2.39 12.61
N GLU A 375 3.23 -2.61 12.99
CA GLU A 375 3.75 -2.45 14.34
C GLU A 375 4.78 -1.32 14.37
N PRO A 376 4.93 -0.63 15.51
CA PRO A 376 6.00 0.35 15.65
C PRO A 376 7.37 -0.30 15.47
N ILE A 377 8.26 0.37 14.74
CA ILE A 377 9.62 -0.10 14.57
C ILE A 377 10.51 0.38 15.75
N ASP A 378 11.52 -0.41 16.07
CA ASP A 378 12.50 -0.09 17.10
C ASP A 378 13.62 0.82 16.54
N VAL A 379 13.21 2.02 16.11
CA VAL A 379 14.09 3.11 15.70
C VAL A 379 13.51 4.40 16.29
N PRO A 380 14.31 5.24 16.97
CA PRO A 380 13.79 6.47 17.55
C PRO A 380 13.42 7.50 16.48
N ASN A 381 12.52 8.43 16.84
CA ASN A 381 12.13 9.59 16.06
C ASN A 381 11.52 9.24 14.69
N ILE A 382 10.58 8.28 14.70
CA ILE A 382 9.81 7.86 13.53
C ILE A 382 8.46 8.58 13.51
N ILE A 383 8.08 9.05 12.34
CA ILE A 383 6.75 9.57 12.02
C ILE A 383 6.09 8.56 11.07
N TYR A 384 4.89 8.09 11.40
CA TYR A 384 4.14 7.17 10.55
C TYR A 384 3.28 7.97 9.60
N GLN A 385 3.36 7.66 8.32
CA GLN A 385 2.66 8.39 7.28
C GLN A 385 1.44 7.60 6.78
N VAL A 386 0.41 8.31 6.34
CA VAL A 386 -0.78 7.76 5.69
C VAL A 386 -1.20 8.64 4.51
N HIS A 387 -1.62 8.01 3.41
CA HIS A 387 -2.25 8.66 2.28
C HIS A 387 -3.77 8.48 2.31
N MET A 388 -4.53 9.53 1.97
CA MET A 388 -5.99 9.52 2.04
C MET A 388 -6.62 9.89 0.71
N TYR A 389 -6.96 8.87 -0.05
CA TYR A 389 -7.68 8.99 -1.33
C TYR A 389 -8.96 8.13 -1.38
N THR A 390 -9.36 7.55 -0.24
CA THR A 390 -10.54 6.68 -0.19
C THR A 390 -11.83 7.51 -0.07
N PRO A 391 -12.84 7.27 -0.93
CA PRO A 391 -12.89 6.22 -1.96
C PRO A 391 -12.31 6.68 -3.30
N GLY A 392 -11.51 5.83 -3.93
CA GLY A 392 -10.84 6.12 -5.21
C GLY A 392 -11.82 6.47 -6.34
N GLU A 393 -13.01 5.87 -6.35
CA GLU A 393 -14.06 6.17 -7.32
C GLU A 393 -14.52 7.64 -7.28
N PHE A 394 -14.37 8.31 -6.14
CA PHE A 394 -14.64 9.74 -6.02
C PHE A 394 -13.38 10.57 -6.29
N THR A 395 -12.29 10.26 -5.61
CA THR A 395 -11.08 11.10 -5.63
C THR A 395 -10.36 11.09 -6.97
N HIS A 396 -10.42 9.96 -7.71
CA HIS A 396 -9.75 9.76 -9.00
C HIS A 396 -10.73 9.62 -10.18
N GLN A 397 -11.99 10.05 -10.03
CA GLN A 397 -12.96 9.95 -11.11
C GLN A 397 -12.53 10.71 -12.37
N GLY A 398 -12.68 10.06 -13.53
CA GLY A 398 -12.26 10.63 -14.82
C GLY A 398 -10.74 10.66 -15.03
N VAL A 399 -9.96 10.01 -14.15
CA VAL A 399 -8.55 9.67 -14.34
C VAL A 399 -8.46 8.19 -14.74
N TYR A 400 -7.49 7.83 -15.57
CA TYR A 400 -7.32 6.45 -16.08
C TYR A 400 -8.62 5.83 -16.64
N ASP A 401 -9.37 6.60 -17.44
CA ASP A 401 -10.63 6.19 -18.07
C ASP A 401 -11.76 5.78 -17.09
N SER A 402 -11.63 6.12 -15.81
CA SER A 402 -12.68 5.86 -14.83
C SER A 402 -13.89 6.79 -15.03
N PRO A 403 -15.12 6.33 -14.68
CA PRO A 403 -16.34 7.16 -14.79
C PRO A 403 -16.25 8.44 -13.97
N THR A 404 -17.02 9.46 -14.37
CA THR A 404 -17.20 10.74 -13.66
C THR A 404 -18.62 10.89 -13.13
N GLY A 405 -18.87 11.92 -12.30
CA GLY A 405 -20.20 12.25 -11.81
C GLY A 405 -20.52 11.70 -10.42
N VAL A 406 -19.56 11.07 -9.76
CA VAL A 406 -19.68 10.64 -8.37
C VAL A 406 -19.58 11.86 -7.45
N ALA A 407 -20.52 12.03 -6.52
CA ALA A 407 -20.60 13.19 -5.63
C ALA A 407 -20.27 12.83 -4.16
N TYR A 408 -19.70 13.79 -3.42
CA TYR A 408 -19.47 13.72 -1.98
C TYR A 408 -20.04 14.95 -1.26
N PRO A 409 -20.76 14.81 -0.11
CA PRO A 409 -21.27 13.54 0.43
C PRO A 409 -22.26 12.87 -0.52
N GLY A 410 -22.31 11.53 -0.52
CA GLY A 410 -23.22 10.82 -1.40
C GLY A 410 -23.06 9.30 -1.35
N LYS A 411 -23.94 8.60 -2.07
CA LYS A 411 -23.82 7.15 -2.23
C LYS A 411 -22.86 6.82 -3.36
N ILE A 412 -21.92 5.94 -3.07
CA ILE A 412 -21.05 5.30 -4.05
C ILE A 412 -21.33 3.82 -3.95
N ARG A 413 -21.87 3.23 -5.02
CA ARG A 413 -22.50 1.90 -4.98
C ARG A 413 -23.58 1.88 -3.87
N ASP A 414 -23.53 0.94 -2.93
CA ASP A 414 -24.50 0.82 -1.84
C ASP A 414 -24.06 1.53 -0.54
N THR A 415 -22.88 2.13 -0.52
CA THR A 415 -22.28 2.75 0.67
C THR A 415 -22.51 4.27 0.67
N LEU A 416 -23.03 4.82 1.76
CA LEU A 416 -23.04 6.26 2.00
C LEU A 416 -21.64 6.71 2.39
N TRP A 417 -21.13 7.70 1.66
CA TRP A 417 -19.86 8.36 1.95
C TRP A 417 -20.10 9.76 2.49
N ASP A 418 -19.70 9.95 3.72
CA ASP A 418 -19.74 11.20 4.47
C ASP A 418 -18.55 11.23 5.46
N LYS A 419 -18.49 12.24 6.31
CA LYS A 419 -17.40 12.39 7.29
C LYS A 419 -17.26 11.20 8.24
N GLU A 420 -18.37 10.61 8.69
CA GLU A 420 -18.32 9.46 9.59
C GLU A 420 -17.74 8.23 8.88
N ARG A 421 -18.08 8.04 7.60
CA ARG A 421 -17.44 6.98 6.81
C ARG A 421 -15.95 7.21 6.60
N LEU A 422 -15.50 8.46 6.39
CA LEU A 422 -14.06 8.79 6.35
C LEU A 422 -13.39 8.51 7.70
N ARG A 423 -14.07 8.78 8.81
CA ARG A 423 -13.60 8.43 10.17
C ARG A 423 -13.40 6.93 10.34
N GLU A 424 -14.32 6.10 9.84
CA GLU A 424 -14.20 4.65 9.86
C GLU A 424 -13.02 4.17 9.01
N VAL A 425 -12.81 4.77 7.84
CA VAL A 425 -11.64 4.47 6.98
C VAL A 425 -10.32 4.76 7.70
N LEU A 426 -10.24 5.88 8.42
CA LEU A 426 -9.03 6.29 9.14
C LEU A 426 -8.87 5.61 10.52
N ALA A 427 -9.87 4.84 10.97
CA ALA A 427 -9.84 4.19 12.28
C ALA A 427 -8.57 3.33 12.52
N PRO A 428 -8.08 2.49 11.57
CA PRO A 428 -6.87 1.70 11.78
C PRO A 428 -5.64 2.55 12.13
N VAL A 429 -5.50 3.71 11.49
CA VAL A 429 -4.39 4.67 11.73
C VAL A 429 -4.55 5.33 13.10
N ARG A 430 -5.78 5.77 13.42
CA ARG A 430 -6.07 6.40 14.72
C ARG A 430 -5.87 5.43 15.88
N GLU A 431 -6.31 4.20 15.74
CA GLU A 431 -6.09 3.14 16.73
C GLU A 431 -4.60 2.85 16.92
N PHE A 432 -3.82 2.77 15.83
CA PHE A 432 -2.38 2.62 15.89
C PHE A 432 -1.73 3.78 16.64
N GLN A 433 -2.09 5.03 16.30
CA GLN A 433 -1.60 6.22 16.98
C GLN A 433 -1.86 6.17 18.48
N LEU A 434 -3.09 5.82 18.89
CA LEU A 434 -3.49 5.79 20.30
C LEU A 434 -2.86 4.63 21.07
N ALA A 435 -2.79 3.45 20.44
CA ALA A 435 -2.24 2.25 21.08
C ALA A 435 -0.76 2.39 21.41
N TYR A 436 -0.02 3.07 20.54
CA TYR A 436 1.43 3.18 20.63
C TYR A 436 1.94 4.59 20.97
N ASN A 437 1.05 5.57 21.06
CA ASN A 437 1.38 6.99 21.29
C ASN A 437 2.47 7.49 20.33
N VAL A 438 2.24 7.32 19.03
CA VAL A 438 3.18 7.68 17.96
C VAL A 438 2.73 8.95 17.23
N HIS A 439 3.65 9.59 16.52
CA HIS A 439 3.35 10.70 15.64
C HIS A 439 2.84 10.17 14.29
N VAL A 440 1.76 10.76 13.80
CA VAL A 440 1.18 10.46 12.48
C VAL A 440 1.14 11.74 11.64
N TYR A 441 1.44 11.58 10.36
CA TYR A 441 1.40 12.60 9.33
C TYR A 441 0.58 12.11 8.14
N CYS A 442 -0.30 12.94 7.60
CA CYS A 442 -0.95 12.65 6.32
C CYS A 442 -0.13 13.29 5.19
N GLY A 443 0.66 12.45 4.48
CA GLY A 443 1.57 12.91 3.44
C GLY A 443 0.88 13.35 2.17
N GLU A 444 -0.21 12.66 1.83
CA GLU A 444 -1.04 12.96 0.66
C GLU A 444 -2.52 12.81 0.95
N PHE A 445 -3.29 13.76 0.50
CA PHE A 445 -4.74 13.66 0.34
C PHE A 445 -5.22 14.65 -0.71
N SER A 446 -6.17 14.24 -1.51
CA SER A 446 -6.75 15.09 -2.55
C SER A 446 -8.10 14.57 -3.04
N ALA A 447 -8.76 15.37 -3.85
CA ALA A 447 -9.85 14.96 -4.72
C ALA A 447 -9.74 15.72 -6.04
N ILE A 448 -9.93 15.01 -7.14
CA ILE A 448 -9.84 15.60 -8.47
C ILE A 448 -10.77 16.83 -8.59
N ARG A 449 -10.29 17.90 -9.22
CA ARG A 449 -10.96 19.22 -9.22
C ARG A 449 -12.38 19.24 -9.80
N TRP A 450 -12.71 18.29 -10.65
CA TRP A 450 -14.04 18.15 -11.25
C TRP A 450 -14.98 17.22 -10.49
N ALA A 451 -14.55 16.68 -9.33
CA ALA A 451 -15.42 15.87 -8.49
C ALA A 451 -16.45 16.76 -7.79
N PRO A 452 -17.78 16.50 -7.97
CA PRO A 452 -18.81 17.27 -7.26
C PRO A 452 -18.68 17.10 -5.75
N GLY A 453 -18.44 18.20 -5.03
CA GLY A 453 -18.21 18.19 -3.58
C GLY A 453 -16.77 17.97 -3.15
N ALA A 454 -15.77 18.12 -4.03
CA ALA A 454 -14.35 18.01 -3.69
C ALA A 454 -13.96 18.86 -2.46
N ALA A 455 -14.43 20.12 -2.38
CA ALA A 455 -14.17 20.97 -1.22
C ALA A 455 -14.77 20.42 0.09
N ASN A 456 -15.92 19.73 0.05
CA ASN A 456 -16.51 19.09 1.23
C ASN A 456 -15.67 17.89 1.69
N TYR A 457 -15.23 17.05 0.75
CA TYR A 457 -14.34 15.93 1.04
C TYR A 457 -13.03 16.40 1.71
N LEU A 458 -12.37 17.40 1.11
CA LEU A 458 -11.15 17.99 1.67
C LEU A 458 -11.37 18.57 3.07
N ARG A 459 -12.50 19.26 3.29
CA ARG A 459 -12.87 19.81 4.60
C ARG A 459 -12.97 18.70 5.64
N ASP A 460 -13.72 17.65 5.32
CA ASP A 460 -13.96 16.55 6.25
C ASP A 460 -12.67 15.78 6.56
N CYS A 461 -11.80 15.56 5.57
CA CYS A 461 -10.45 14.99 5.79
C CYS A 461 -9.62 15.88 6.73
N ILE A 462 -9.48 17.17 6.42
CA ILE A 462 -8.68 18.11 7.24
C ILE A 462 -9.23 18.19 8.66
N GLU A 463 -10.54 18.27 8.84
CA GLU A 463 -11.15 18.32 10.18
C GLU A 463 -10.85 17.06 11.00
N LEU A 464 -10.77 15.88 10.37
CA LEU A 464 -10.34 14.64 11.03
C LEU A 464 -8.86 14.67 11.37
N PHE A 465 -7.98 15.14 10.48
CA PHE A 465 -6.54 15.26 10.77
C PHE A 465 -6.30 16.23 11.92
N GLU A 466 -6.99 17.37 11.95
CA GLU A 466 -6.90 18.34 13.03
C GLU A 466 -7.41 17.77 14.37
N GLU A 467 -8.54 17.04 14.34
CA GLU A 467 -9.08 16.34 15.52
C GLU A 467 -8.09 15.33 16.09
N TYR A 468 -7.39 14.59 15.22
CA TYR A 468 -6.43 13.56 15.61
C TYR A 468 -5.05 14.11 15.95
N GLY A 469 -4.80 15.37 15.69
CA GLY A 469 -3.53 16.01 15.95
C GLY A 469 -2.47 15.73 14.89
N TRP A 470 -2.84 15.36 13.66
CA TRP A 470 -1.91 15.06 12.58
C TRP A 470 -1.46 16.33 11.86
N ASP A 471 -0.19 16.36 11.46
CA ASP A 471 0.31 17.29 10.45
C ASP A 471 -0.07 16.77 9.06
N TRP A 472 -0.15 17.65 8.03
CA TRP A 472 -0.63 17.20 6.74
C TRP A 472 -0.16 18.06 5.57
N THR A 473 -0.08 17.43 4.38
CA THR A 473 0.17 18.09 3.09
C THR A 473 -0.86 17.69 2.05
N TYR A 474 -1.40 18.68 1.38
CA TYR A 474 -2.37 18.51 0.28
C TYR A 474 -1.65 18.16 -1.02
N HIS A 475 -2.12 17.19 -1.77
CA HIS A 475 -1.64 16.84 -3.10
C HIS A 475 -2.51 17.49 -4.19
N ALA A 476 -2.03 18.48 -5.03
CA ALA A 476 -0.70 19.02 -4.99
C ALA A 476 -0.73 20.50 -5.44
N TYR A 477 0.33 21.21 -5.13
CA TYR A 477 0.55 22.58 -5.59
C TYR A 477 1.20 22.59 -6.96
N ARG A 478 0.51 23.12 -7.98
CA ARG A 478 1.02 23.37 -9.35
C ARG A 478 1.74 22.19 -10.03
N GLU A 479 1.42 20.97 -9.67
CA GLU A 479 1.98 19.76 -10.27
C GLU A 479 1.22 19.39 -11.55
N TRP A 480 -0.07 19.19 -11.42
CA TRP A 480 -0.98 18.86 -12.51
C TRP A 480 -2.31 19.58 -12.31
N ASP A 481 -2.93 20.06 -13.39
CA ASP A 481 -4.17 20.82 -13.30
C ASP A 481 -5.35 20.04 -12.68
N GLY A 482 -5.35 18.70 -12.77
CA GLY A 482 -6.35 17.84 -12.16
C GLY A 482 -6.42 17.94 -10.63
N TRP A 483 -5.27 18.08 -9.96
CA TRP A 483 -5.19 18.26 -8.51
C TRP A 483 -5.17 19.72 -8.07
N SER A 484 -5.04 20.64 -9.01
CA SER A 484 -4.80 22.05 -8.73
C SER A 484 -5.95 22.72 -7.96
N LEU A 485 -5.57 23.51 -6.97
CA LEU A 485 -6.46 24.41 -6.24
C LEU A 485 -6.80 25.69 -7.02
N GLU A 486 -6.04 25.99 -8.09
CA GLU A 486 -6.13 27.23 -8.83
C GLU A 486 -6.98 27.12 -10.12
N HIS A 487 -7.52 25.91 -10.43
CA HIS A 487 -8.34 25.67 -11.60
C HIS A 487 -9.79 25.37 -11.21
N GLY A 488 -10.74 25.81 -12.04
CA GLY A 488 -12.17 25.55 -11.84
C GLY A 488 -12.57 24.07 -12.02
N PRO A 489 -13.84 23.72 -11.75
CA PRO A 489 -14.31 22.34 -11.80
C PRO A 489 -14.54 21.80 -13.22
N ASN A 490 -14.45 22.62 -14.27
CA ASN A 490 -14.59 22.14 -15.64
C ASN A 490 -13.32 21.40 -16.06
N LYS A 491 -13.42 20.08 -16.29
CA LYS A 491 -12.29 19.22 -16.66
C LYS A 491 -11.55 19.69 -17.92
N ASP A 492 -12.29 20.24 -18.89
CA ASP A 492 -11.75 20.65 -20.18
C ASP A 492 -11.11 22.04 -20.17
N ASP A 493 -11.37 22.84 -19.14
CA ASP A 493 -10.77 24.16 -18.96
C ASP A 493 -9.52 24.06 -18.09
N ARG A 494 -8.35 24.25 -18.71
CA ARG A 494 -7.03 24.23 -18.05
C ARG A 494 -6.50 25.63 -17.71
N THR A 495 -7.37 26.64 -17.73
CA THR A 495 -6.99 28.00 -17.38
C THR A 495 -7.15 28.20 -15.86
N PRO A 496 -6.13 28.68 -15.16
CA PRO A 496 -6.27 29.07 -13.75
C PRO A 496 -7.36 30.14 -13.59
N THR A 497 -8.14 30.05 -12.52
CA THR A 497 -9.17 31.04 -12.20
C THR A 497 -8.55 32.34 -11.67
N THR A 498 -9.17 33.47 -11.95
CA THR A 498 -8.77 34.77 -11.37
C THR A 498 -9.15 34.85 -9.90
N GLU A 499 -10.31 34.32 -9.53
CA GLU A 499 -10.77 34.26 -8.15
C GLU A 499 -10.40 32.91 -7.51
N PRO A 500 -10.10 32.87 -6.20
CA PRO A 500 -9.81 31.62 -5.52
C PRO A 500 -10.97 30.63 -5.61
N THR A 501 -10.69 29.39 -5.99
CA THR A 501 -11.68 28.31 -5.95
C THR A 501 -12.11 28.02 -4.50
N ASP A 502 -13.26 27.33 -4.32
CA ASP A 502 -13.73 26.87 -2.99
C ASP A 502 -12.68 26.00 -2.27
N ARG A 503 -11.98 25.13 -3.01
CA ARG A 503 -10.89 24.30 -2.49
C ARG A 503 -9.70 25.15 -2.05
N LYS A 504 -9.29 26.14 -2.85
CA LYS A 504 -8.21 27.08 -2.48
C LYS A 504 -8.59 27.89 -1.24
N GLN A 505 -9.81 28.43 -1.20
CA GLN A 505 -10.31 29.20 -0.04
C GLN A 505 -10.28 28.35 1.24
N LEU A 506 -10.70 27.08 1.16
CA LEU A 506 -10.64 26.14 2.29
C LEU A 506 -9.22 26.00 2.83
N LEU A 507 -8.25 25.70 1.96
CA LEU A 507 -6.87 25.50 2.40
C LEU A 507 -6.23 26.79 2.94
N LEU A 508 -6.44 27.92 2.27
CA LEU A 508 -5.95 29.22 2.76
C LEU A 508 -6.52 29.55 4.15
N GLY A 509 -7.79 29.18 4.42
CA GLY A 509 -8.39 29.35 5.73
C GLY A 509 -7.70 28.52 6.84
N TRP A 510 -7.16 27.36 6.49
CA TRP A 510 -6.36 26.54 7.41
C TRP A 510 -4.92 27.05 7.51
N PHE A 511 -4.29 27.40 6.42
CA PHE A 511 -2.92 27.93 6.42
C PHE A 511 -2.79 29.26 7.16
N ALA A 512 -3.85 30.08 7.16
CA ALA A 512 -3.88 31.33 7.95
C ALA A 512 -3.71 31.11 9.47
N ARG A 513 -3.86 29.88 9.96
CA ARG A 513 -3.65 29.48 11.35
C ARG A 513 -2.22 29.00 11.63
N ASN A 514 -1.39 28.92 10.59
CA ASN A 514 -0.01 28.45 10.75
C ASN A 514 0.85 29.49 11.45
N GLU A 515 1.67 28.99 12.35
CA GLU A 515 2.81 29.73 12.89
C GLU A 515 4.06 29.39 12.08
N LYS A 516 5.03 30.28 12.05
CA LYS A 516 6.34 29.99 11.43
C LYS A 516 7.06 28.93 12.25
N PRO A 517 7.56 27.87 11.60
CA PRO A 517 8.21 26.74 12.27
C PRO A 517 9.65 27.05 12.71
#